data_cdb4caa20fe2131416ee6999ffd4ceae
#
_entry.id   cdb4caa20fe2131416ee6999ffd4ceae
#
_cell.length_a   1.000
_cell.length_b   1.000
_cell.length_c   1.000
_cell.angle_alpha   90.00
_cell.angle_beta   90.00
_cell.angle_gamma   90.00
#
_symmetry.space_group_name_H-M   'P 1'
#
loop_
_entity.id
_entity.type
_entity.pdbx_description
1 polymer ?
#
loop_
_entity_poly.entity_id
_entity_poly.type
_entity_poly.pdbx_seq_one_letter_code
_entity_poly.pdbx_strand_id
1 'polypeptide(L)'
;MRQMRKRMMKSADLATLRSLHGRKRWEHIWAYYKLPIIGILIVLYIFGYAAYRHFTKKEAVLYVSLVNISAGSDLTGQLTDGFAQYAHLTKKQQVNLLTGLIINETANADEQYVYASELKLLAAVSAQQLDVILMDTAARD
;
A
#
# COMPACT_ATOMS: atom_id res chain seq x y z
N MET A 1 -5.62 45.05 -23.79
CA MET A 1 -6.06 45.68 -22.53
C MET A 1 -6.33 44.69 -21.38
N ARG A 2 -6.90 43.51 -21.57
CA ARG A 2 -7.21 42.53 -20.50
C ARG A 2 -5.96 41.94 -19.81
N GLN A 3 -4.86 41.77 -20.52
CA GLN A 3 -3.59 41.22 -20.01
C GLN A 3 -2.85 42.20 -19.08
N MET A 4 -2.86 43.48 -19.38
CA MET A 4 -2.23 44.50 -18.51
C MET A 4 -2.96 44.65 -17.20
N ARG A 5 -4.29 44.54 -17.16
CA ARG A 5 -5.09 44.61 -15.94
C ARG A 5 -4.80 43.45 -15.00
N LYS A 6 -4.57 42.25 -15.53
CA LYS A 6 -4.17 41.07 -14.70
C LYS A 6 -2.76 41.21 -14.08
N ARG A 7 -1.83 41.83 -14.81
CA ARG A 7 -0.46 42.09 -14.29
C ARG A 7 -0.45 43.17 -13.20
N MET A 8 -1.25 44.23 -13.36
CA MET A 8 -1.35 45.29 -12.36
C MET A 8 -2.02 44.81 -11.07
N MET A 9 -3.04 43.97 -11.14
CA MET A 9 -3.66 43.35 -9.95
C MET A 9 -2.68 42.49 -9.16
N LYS A 10 -1.84 41.67 -9.83
CA LYS A 10 -0.81 40.88 -9.16
C LYS A 10 0.27 41.73 -8.47
N SER A 11 0.67 42.82 -9.05
CA SER A 11 1.67 43.76 -8.46
C SER A 11 1.12 44.51 -7.24
N ALA A 12 -0.16 44.91 -7.29
CA ALA A 12 -0.85 45.56 -6.18
C ALA A 12 -0.99 44.61 -4.98
N ASP A 13 -1.36 43.35 -5.22
CA ASP A 13 -1.48 42.33 -4.17
C ASP A 13 -0.12 42.03 -3.49
N LEU A 14 0.96 41.99 -4.28
CA LEU A 14 2.32 41.78 -3.76
C LEU A 14 2.81 42.99 -2.95
N ALA A 15 2.46 44.21 -3.38
CA ALA A 15 2.80 45.42 -2.64
C ALA A 15 2.06 45.49 -1.29
N THR A 16 0.80 45.08 -1.27
CA THR A 16 -0.02 44.99 -0.05
C THR A 16 0.53 43.95 0.93
N LEU A 17 0.95 42.80 0.43
CA LEU A 17 1.58 41.76 1.24
C LEU A 17 2.92 42.19 1.84
N ARG A 18 3.66 43.06 1.12
CA ARG A 18 4.96 43.56 1.58
C ARG A 18 4.83 44.65 2.65
N SER A 19 3.71 45.36 2.67
CA SER A 19 3.44 46.42 3.67
C SER A 19 2.87 45.90 5.00
N LEU A 20 2.32 44.67 5.01
CA LEU A 20 1.75 44.04 6.19
C LEU A 20 2.84 43.29 6.96
N HIS A 21 2.99 43.63 8.26
CA HIS A 21 3.93 42.98 9.18
C HIS A 21 3.19 42.10 10.20
N GLY A 22 3.75 40.92 10.49
CA GLY A 22 3.29 40.06 11.58
C GLY A 22 1.95 39.36 11.32
N ARG A 23 1.10 39.29 12.36
CA ARG A 23 -0.14 38.49 12.40
C ARG A 23 -1.16 38.87 11.33
N LYS A 24 -1.26 40.15 10.97
CA LYS A 24 -2.18 40.64 9.93
C LYS A 24 -1.84 40.13 8.54
N ARG A 25 -0.56 39.87 8.26
CA ARG A 25 -0.10 39.26 6.99
C ARG A 25 -0.57 37.81 6.87
N TRP A 26 -0.54 37.06 7.95
CA TRP A 26 -1.04 35.69 7.98
C TRP A 26 -2.56 35.61 7.82
N GLU A 27 -3.30 36.51 8.46
CA GLU A 27 -4.75 36.60 8.33
C GLU A 27 -5.18 36.90 6.87
N HIS A 28 -4.47 37.83 6.21
CA HIS A 28 -4.74 38.16 4.81
C HIS A 28 -4.42 37.01 3.86
N ILE A 29 -3.28 36.34 4.05
CA ILE A 29 -2.90 35.17 3.26
C ILE A 29 -3.93 34.05 3.47
N TRP A 30 -4.33 33.81 4.71
CA TRP A 30 -5.30 32.76 5.04
C TRP A 30 -6.71 33.06 4.47
N ALA A 31 -7.15 34.32 4.47
CA ALA A 31 -8.45 34.68 3.95
C ALA A 31 -8.56 34.56 2.43
N TYR A 32 -7.51 34.93 1.68
CA TYR A 32 -7.52 34.96 0.23
C TYR A 32 -6.90 33.73 -0.45
N TYR A 33 -5.95 33.06 0.21
CA TYR A 33 -5.17 31.99 -0.41
C TYR A 33 -5.42 30.60 0.22
N LYS A 34 -6.42 30.48 1.11
CA LYS A 34 -6.72 29.17 1.73
C LYS A 34 -6.99 28.06 0.73
N LEU A 35 -7.73 28.33 -0.37
CA LEU A 35 -8.03 27.33 -1.39
C LEU A 35 -6.78 26.88 -2.16
N PRO A 36 -5.93 27.77 -2.73
CA PRO A 36 -4.71 27.33 -3.38
C PRO A 36 -3.70 26.69 -2.40
N ILE A 37 -3.64 27.15 -1.15
CA ILE A 37 -2.76 26.53 -0.13
C ILE A 37 -3.19 25.08 0.15
N ILE A 38 -4.49 24.85 0.34
CA ILE A 38 -5.04 23.50 0.55
C ILE A 38 -4.76 22.63 -0.68
N GLY A 39 -4.94 23.16 -1.89
CA GLY A 39 -4.63 22.46 -3.13
C GLY A 39 -3.16 22.03 -3.22
N ILE A 40 -2.23 22.92 -2.89
CA ILE A 40 -0.78 22.61 -2.86
C ILE A 40 -0.47 21.54 -1.81
N LEU A 41 -1.07 21.62 -0.61
CA LEU A 41 -0.88 20.63 0.44
C LEU A 41 -1.39 19.25 0.03
N ILE A 42 -2.54 19.17 -0.65
CA ILE A 42 -3.08 17.90 -1.18
C ILE A 42 -2.11 17.31 -2.22
N VAL A 43 -1.62 18.12 -3.16
CA VAL A 43 -0.66 17.69 -4.18
C VAL A 43 0.63 17.18 -3.52
N LEU A 44 1.20 17.92 -2.57
CA LEU A 44 2.38 17.49 -1.83
C LEU A 44 2.14 16.20 -1.05
N TYR A 45 0.97 16.03 -0.46
CA TYR A 45 0.61 14.79 0.23
C TYR A 45 0.55 13.60 -0.73
N ILE A 46 -0.09 13.77 -1.91
CA ILE A 46 -0.18 12.71 -2.93
C ILE A 46 1.22 12.33 -3.42
N PHE A 47 2.08 13.32 -3.75
CA PHE A 47 3.45 13.06 -4.18
C PHE A 47 4.28 12.39 -3.08
N GLY A 48 4.20 12.88 -1.84
CA GLY A 48 4.88 12.28 -0.70
C GLY A 48 4.43 10.85 -0.45
N TYR A 49 3.13 10.58 -0.53
CA TYR A 49 2.59 9.23 -0.39
C TYR A 49 3.03 8.29 -1.53
N ALA A 50 2.99 8.76 -2.77
CA ALA A 50 3.43 7.99 -3.93
C ALA A 50 4.94 7.65 -3.84
N ALA A 51 5.76 8.61 -3.48
CA ALA A 51 7.18 8.42 -3.25
C ALA A 51 7.43 7.43 -2.11
N TYR A 52 6.79 7.61 -0.95
CA TYR A 52 6.89 6.70 0.18
C TYR A 52 6.52 5.26 -0.23
N ARG A 53 5.41 5.09 -0.93
CA ARG A 53 4.96 3.77 -1.40
C ARG A 53 5.96 3.16 -2.39
N HIS A 54 6.53 3.95 -3.29
CA HIS A 54 7.52 3.46 -4.26
C HIS A 54 8.80 2.98 -3.57
N PHE A 55 9.29 3.73 -2.57
CA PHE A 55 10.51 3.35 -1.84
C PHE A 55 10.29 2.21 -0.84
N THR A 56 9.08 2.01 -0.33
CA THR A 56 8.76 1.01 0.70
C THR A 56 8.21 -0.30 0.11
N LYS A 57 7.88 -0.33 -1.19
CA LYS A 57 7.43 -1.56 -1.84
C LYS A 57 8.52 -2.62 -1.76
N LYS A 58 8.16 -3.76 -1.17
CA LYS A 58 8.98 -4.97 -1.21
C LYS A 58 8.51 -5.84 -2.37
N GLU A 59 9.44 -6.42 -3.09
CA GLU A 59 9.18 -7.37 -4.15
C GLU A 59 9.07 -8.77 -3.55
N ALA A 60 7.98 -9.45 -3.82
CA ALA A 60 7.85 -10.86 -3.46
C ALA A 60 8.70 -11.70 -4.42
N VAL A 61 9.66 -12.42 -3.87
CA VAL A 61 10.59 -13.30 -4.62
C VAL A 61 10.14 -14.74 -4.58
N LEU A 62 9.30 -15.08 -3.60
CA LEU A 62 8.75 -16.41 -3.44
C LEU A 62 7.32 -16.29 -2.90
N TYR A 63 6.42 -17.00 -3.52
CA TYR A 63 5.04 -17.14 -3.12
C TYR A 63 4.78 -18.56 -2.62
N VAL A 64 4.48 -18.69 -1.34
CA VAL A 64 4.19 -19.98 -0.70
C VAL A 64 2.74 -19.98 -0.23
N SER A 65 2.01 -21.04 -0.53
CA SER A 65 0.65 -21.24 -0.06
C SER A 65 0.58 -22.43 0.90
N LEU A 66 -0.10 -22.24 2.01
CA LEU A 66 -0.40 -23.31 2.98
C LEU A 66 -1.88 -23.65 2.88
N VAL A 67 -2.17 -24.89 2.49
CA VAL A 67 -3.53 -25.39 2.28
C VAL A 67 -3.83 -26.46 3.33
N ASN A 68 -4.91 -26.31 4.07
CA ASN A 68 -5.32 -27.15 5.19
C ASN A 68 -4.27 -27.24 6.32
N ILE A 69 -3.29 -26.34 6.33
CA ILE A 69 -2.24 -26.29 7.34
C ILE A 69 -2.45 -25.06 8.23
N SER A 70 -2.66 -25.30 9.51
CA SER A 70 -2.64 -24.25 10.52
C SER A 70 -1.20 -23.90 10.87
N ALA A 71 -0.70 -22.82 10.29
CA ALA A 71 0.64 -22.34 10.61
C ALA A 71 0.59 -21.42 11.83
N GLY A 72 1.24 -21.83 12.90
CA GLY A 72 1.53 -20.94 14.03
C GLY A 72 2.56 -19.87 13.66
N SER A 73 2.72 -18.88 14.53
CA SER A 73 3.68 -17.78 14.32
C SER A 73 5.13 -18.26 14.11
N ASP A 74 5.51 -19.34 14.75
CA ASP A 74 6.84 -19.94 14.65
C ASP A 74 7.10 -20.52 13.26
N LEU A 75 6.19 -21.34 12.73
CA LEU A 75 6.29 -21.89 11.38
C LEU A 75 6.25 -20.78 10.32
N THR A 76 5.38 -19.80 10.51
CA THR A 76 5.30 -18.64 9.62
C THR A 76 6.62 -17.87 9.58
N GLY A 77 7.23 -17.63 10.76
CA GLY A 77 8.53 -16.99 10.86
C GLY A 77 9.65 -17.78 10.19
N GLN A 78 9.68 -19.11 10.38
CA GLN A 78 10.67 -19.95 9.72
C GLN A 78 10.53 -19.95 8.19
N LEU A 79 9.31 -20.00 7.66
CA LEU A 79 9.05 -19.99 6.23
C LEU A 79 9.32 -18.61 5.57
N THR A 80 9.18 -17.53 6.32
CA THR A 80 9.40 -16.17 5.79
C THR A 80 10.79 -15.66 6.11
N ASP A 81 11.08 -15.43 7.38
CA ASP A 81 12.34 -14.82 7.82
C ASP A 81 13.51 -15.81 7.75
N GLY A 82 13.26 -17.09 8.10
CA GLY A 82 14.26 -18.15 7.98
C GLY A 82 14.70 -18.36 6.54
N PHE A 83 13.76 -18.44 5.61
CA PHE A 83 14.07 -18.51 4.19
C PHE A 83 14.77 -17.24 3.68
N ALA A 84 14.33 -16.06 4.12
CA ALA A 84 14.95 -14.78 3.75
C ALA A 84 16.42 -14.71 4.18
N GLN A 85 16.76 -15.22 5.36
CA GLN A 85 18.14 -15.34 5.85
C GLN A 85 18.94 -16.36 5.03
N TYR A 86 18.38 -17.53 4.80
CA TYR A 86 19.05 -18.59 4.03
C TYR A 86 19.36 -18.15 2.60
N ALA A 87 18.39 -17.52 1.93
CA ALA A 87 18.51 -17.05 0.56
C ALA A 87 19.21 -15.68 0.43
N HIS A 88 19.71 -15.10 1.54
CA HIS A 88 20.35 -13.78 1.57
C HIS A 88 19.53 -12.69 0.90
N LEU A 89 18.21 -12.66 1.14
CA LEU A 89 17.32 -11.68 0.55
C LEU A 89 17.66 -10.26 1.05
N THR A 90 17.53 -9.32 0.14
CA THR A 90 17.72 -7.90 0.46
C THR A 90 16.49 -7.35 1.20
N LYS A 91 16.63 -6.21 1.89
CA LYS A 91 15.53 -5.54 2.61
C LYS A 91 14.33 -5.18 1.72
N LYS A 92 14.52 -5.14 0.41
CA LYS A 92 13.47 -4.88 -0.59
C LYS A 92 12.79 -6.15 -1.11
N GLN A 93 13.24 -7.31 -0.70
CA GLN A 93 12.71 -8.61 -1.08
C GLN A 93 12.00 -9.26 0.09
N GLN A 94 10.97 -10.01 -0.18
CA GLN A 94 10.20 -10.74 0.84
C GLN A 94 9.65 -12.04 0.28
N VAL A 95 9.36 -12.97 1.19
CA VAL A 95 8.54 -14.15 0.92
C VAL A 95 7.08 -13.79 1.18
N ASN A 96 6.21 -14.08 0.25
CA ASN A 96 4.77 -13.88 0.41
C ASN A 96 4.13 -15.20 0.79
N LEU A 97 3.58 -15.28 1.99
CA LEU A 97 2.97 -16.48 2.53
C LEU A 97 1.45 -16.34 2.55
N LEU A 98 0.76 -17.22 1.82
CA LEU A 98 -0.69 -17.31 1.78
C LEU A 98 -1.14 -18.41 2.75
N THR A 99 -1.75 -18.03 3.86
CA THR A 99 -2.20 -18.94 4.93
C THR A 99 -3.71 -18.93 5.07
N GLY A 100 -4.22 -19.90 5.84
CA GLY A 100 -5.64 -19.99 6.17
C GLY A 100 -6.49 -20.42 4.97
N LEU A 101 -5.95 -21.24 4.09
CA LEU A 101 -6.72 -21.86 3.01
C LEU A 101 -7.20 -23.23 3.45
N ILE A 102 -8.50 -23.48 3.30
CA ILE A 102 -9.16 -24.76 3.57
C ILE A 102 -9.86 -25.16 2.27
N ILE A 103 -9.50 -26.32 1.73
CA ILE A 103 -10.06 -26.83 0.45
C ILE A 103 -11.01 -28.00 0.70
N ASN A 104 -10.75 -28.82 1.70
CA ASN A 104 -11.61 -29.97 2.00
C ASN A 104 -12.62 -29.67 3.09
N GLU A 105 -13.84 -30.14 2.89
CA GLU A 105 -14.89 -30.15 3.90
C GLU A 105 -14.49 -31.07 5.08
N THR A 106 -13.72 -30.55 6.01
CA THR A 106 -13.71 -31.12 7.36
C THR A 106 -15.07 -30.83 8.00
N ALA A 107 -15.60 -31.76 8.75
CA ALA A 107 -16.99 -31.75 9.30
C ALA A 107 -17.44 -30.46 10.03
N ASN A 108 -16.60 -29.45 10.15
CA ASN A 108 -16.85 -28.16 10.79
C ASN A 108 -16.38 -26.95 9.90
N ALA A 109 -16.01 -27.15 8.65
CA ALA A 109 -15.62 -26.04 7.79
C ALA A 109 -16.90 -25.41 7.18
N ASP A 110 -16.99 -24.10 7.26
CA ASP A 110 -18.06 -23.36 6.58
C ASP A 110 -17.86 -23.47 5.05
N GLU A 111 -18.88 -23.97 4.34
CA GLU A 111 -18.85 -24.13 2.87
C GLU A 111 -18.47 -22.82 2.16
N GLN A 112 -18.92 -21.67 2.67
CA GLN A 112 -18.55 -20.37 2.11
C GLN A 112 -17.07 -20.08 2.26
N TYR A 113 -16.47 -20.52 3.35
CA TYR A 113 -15.03 -20.34 3.58
C TYR A 113 -14.20 -21.24 2.68
N VAL A 114 -14.60 -22.48 2.48
CA VAL A 114 -13.98 -23.42 1.54
C VAL A 114 -14.01 -22.83 0.13
N TYR A 115 -15.19 -22.44 -0.35
CA TYR A 115 -15.36 -21.81 -1.66
C TYR A 115 -14.50 -20.54 -1.84
N ALA A 116 -14.45 -19.68 -0.82
CA ALA A 116 -13.60 -18.48 -0.84
C ALA A 116 -12.10 -18.83 -0.89
N SER A 117 -11.69 -19.91 -0.22
CA SER A 117 -10.31 -20.40 -0.24
C SER A 117 -9.90 -20.94 -1.61
N GLU A 118 -10.79 -21.69 -2.26
CA GLU A 118 -10.59 -22.20 -3.62
C GLU A 118 -10.45 -21.07 -4.63
N LEU A 119 -11.36 -20.07 -4.57
CA LEU A 119 -11.29 -18.90 -5.45
C LEU A 119 -9.99 -18.11 -5.24
N LYS A 120 -9.54 -17.99 -3.99
CA LYS A 120 -8.29 -17.29 -3.65
C LYS A 120 -7.08 -18.02 -4.20
N LEU A 121 -7.07 -19.36 -4.10
CA LEU A 121 -6.00 -20.18 -4.68
C LEU A 121 -6.01 -20.09 -6.21
N LEU A 122 -7.17 -20.22 -6.84
CA LEU A 122 -7.33 -20.07 -8.29
C LEU A 122 -6.85 -18.70 -8.79
N ALA A 123 -7.19 -17.64 -8.07
CA ALA A 123 -6.74 -16.30 -8.38
C ALA A 123 -5.20 -16.16 -8.27
N ALA A 124 -4.59 -16.76 -7.25
CA ALA A 124 -3.14 -16.74 -7.06
C ALA A 124 -2.42 -17.49 -8.21
N VAL A 125 -2.94 -18.65 -8.62
CA VAL A 125 -2.42 -19.41 -9.78
C VAL A 125 -2.57 -18.59 -11.07
N SER A 126 -3.75 -18.02 -11.31
CA SER A 126 -4.02 -17.23 -12.52
C SER A 126 -3.17 -15.96 -12.59
N ALA A 127 -2.83 -15.38 -11.46
CA ALA A 127 -1.94 -14.21 -11.37
C ALA A 127 -0.45 -14.57 -11.39
N GLN A 128 -0.10 -15.87 -11.51
CA GLN A 128 1.29 -16.36 -11.40
C GLN A 128 1.96 -15.96 -10.07
N GLN A 129 1.17 -15.93 -9.00
CA GLN A 129 1.60 -15.57 -7.63
C GLN A 129 1.59 -16.82 -6.74
N LEU A 130 2.12 -17.92 -7.25
CA LEU A 130 2.18 -19.18 -6.54
C LEU A 130 3.33 -20.04 -7.08
N ASP A 131 4.39 -20.17 -6.27
CA ASP A 131 5.58 -20.96 -6.61
C ASP A 131 5.57 -22.30 -5.89
N VAL A 132 5.15 -22.32 -4.63
CA VAL A 132 5.15 -23.50 -3.77
C VAL A 132 3.83 -23.65 -3.05
N ILE A 133 3.26 -24.84 -3.07
CA ILE A 133 2.09 -25.22 -2.28
C ILE A 133 2.51 -26.29 -1.27
N LEU A 134 2.26 -26.01 0.00
CA LEU A 134 2.32 -26.99 1.06
C LEU A 134 0.89 -27.37 1.44
N MET A 135 0.57 -28.63 1.34
CA MET A 135 -0.77 -29.14 1.63
C MET A 135 -0.69 -30.40 2.47
N ASP A 136 -1.71 -30.67 3.25
CA ASP A 136 -1.85 -31.95 3.93
C ASP A 136 -2.26 -33.06 2.94
N THR A 137 -2.21 -34.31 3.40
CA THR A 137 -2.56 -35.47 2.58
C THR A 137 -4.04 -35.45 2.14
N ALA A 138 -4.92 -34.89 2.96
CA ALA A 138 -6.34 -34.80 2.67
C ALA A 138 -6.68 -33.77 1.55
N ALA A 139 -5.86 -32.76 1.37
CA ALA A 139 -6.03 -31.77 0.31
C ALA A 139 -5.45 -32.23 -1.04
N ARG A 140 -4.62 -33.29 -1.02
CA ARG A 140 -3.97 -33.81 -2.23
C ARG A 140 -4.85 -34.79 -3.01
N ASP A 141 -5.70 -35.53 -2.33
CA ASP A 141 -6.58 -36.59 -2.90
C ASP A 141 -7.92 -36.00 -3.35
#